data_449cb3815ca86b679ca36ffc8abe10b3
#
_entry.id   449cb3815ca86b679ca36ffc8abe10b3
#
_cell.length_a   1.000
_cell.length_b   1.000
_cell.length_c   1.000
_cell.angle_alpha   90.00
_cell.angle_beta   90.00
_cell.angle_gamma   90.00
#
_symmetry.space_group_name_H-M   'P 1'
#
loop_
_entity.id
_entity.type
_entity.pdbx_description
1 polymer ?
#
loop_
_entity_poly.entity_id
_entity_poly.type
_entity_poly.pdbx_seq_one_letter_code
_entity_poly.pdbx_strand_id
1 'polypeptide(L)' 'MRAIVVDGDERLHWQEVEDPTCAAHQVIVDVHASAVNRADLLQRAGHYPPPPGAPPYMGLEMCGTIR' A
#
# COMPACT_ATOMS: atom_id res chain seq x y z
N MET A 1 11.74 0.68 -0.02
CA MET A 1 10.77 1.64 -0.62
C MET A 1 10.05 2.41 0.47
N ARG A 2 9.24 3.37 0.09
CA ARG A 2 8.42 4.13 1.04
C ARG A 2 6.96 3.86 0.83
N ALA A 3 6.20 3.87 1.93
CA ALA A 3 4.76 3.62 1.88
C ALA A 3 4.04 4.49 2.92
N ILE A 4 2.74 4.61 2.74
CA ILE A 4 1.87 5.25 3.72
C ILE A 4 1.42 4.19 4.71
N VAL A 5 1.77 4.38 5.97
CA VAL A 5 1.46 3.45 7.06
C VAL A 5 0.54 4.14 8.06
N VAL A 6 -0.46 3.42 8.54
CA VAL A 6 -1.40 3.91 9.57
C VAL A 6 -0.95 3.38 10.92
N ASP A 7 -0.81 4.28 11.91
CA ASP A 7 -0.51 3.87 13.28
C ASP A 7 -1.80 3.60 14.09
N GLY A 8 -1.63 3.25 15.38
CA GLY A 8 -2.76 2.95 16.26
C GLY A 8 -3.67 4.15 16.57
N ASP A 9 -3.23 5.38 16.28
CA ASP A 9 -3.98 6.61 16.49
C ASP A 9 -4.60 7.14 15.19
N GLU A 10 -4.71 6.33 14.16
CA GLU A 10 -5.24 6.69 12.83
C GLU A 10 -4.41 7.76 12.12
N ARG A 11 -3.15 7.93 12.50
CA ARG A 11 -2.24 8.86 11.84
C ARG A 11 -1.50 8.19 10.70
N LEU A 12 -1.31 8.95 9.63
CA LEU A 12 -0.60 8.49 8.45
C LEU A 12 0.88 8.85 8.55
N HIS A 13 1.74 7.91 8.19
CA HIS A 13 3.18 8.10 8.18
C HIS A 13 3.75 7.72 6.82
N TRP A 14 4.57 8.59 6.25
CA TRP A 14 5.38 8.30 5.07
C TRP A 14 6.69 7.72 5.58
N GLN A 15 6.85 6.41 5.47
CA GLN A 15 8.01 5.76 6.06
C GLN A 15 8.63 4.71 5.15
N GLU A 16 9.88 4.41 5.44
CA GLU A 16 10.61 3.34 4.78
C GLU A 16 10.05 1.99 5.18
N VAL A 17 9.80 1.15 4.19
CA VAL A 17 9.36 -0.23 4.40
C VAL A 17 10.21 -1.14 3.52
N GLU A 18 10.17 -2.44 3.79
CA GLU A 18 10.91 -3.42 3.02
C GLU A 18 10.46 -3.41 1.56
N ASP A 19 11.41 -3.54 0.63
CA ASP A 19 11.08 -3.64 -0.79
C ASP A 19 10.28 -4.91 -1.05
N PRO A 20 9.28 -4.85 -1.95
CA PRO A 20 8.48 -6.03 -2.26
C PRO A 20 9.30 -7.08 -3.00
N THR A 21 8.93 -8.34 -2.79
CA THR A 21 9.43 -9.46 -3.58
C THR A 21 8.35 -9.91 -4.57
N CYS A 22 8.77 -10.49 -5.69
CA CYS A 22 7.87 -10.85 -6.77
C CYS A 22 7.80 -12.36 -6.93
N ALA A 23 6.61 -12.94 -6.79
CA ALA A 23 6.36 -14.33 -7.11
C ALA A 23 6.24 -14.53 -8.63
N ALA A 24 6.24 -15.78 -9.09
CA ALA A 24 6.25 -16.09 -10.53
C ALA A 24 5.05 -15.52 -11.31
N HIS A 25 3.91 -15.32 -10.62
CA HIS A 25 2.67 -14.80 -11.23
C HIS A 25 2.46 -13.30 -10.98
N GLN A 26 3.46 -12.62 -10.46
CA GLN A 26 3.40 -11.21 -10.10
C GLN A 26 4.41 -10.40 -10.89
N VAL A 27 4.26 -9.08 -10.85
CA VAL A 27 5.23 -8.14 -11.43
C VAL A 27 5.59 -7.08 -10.41
N ILE A 28 6.78 -6.53 -10.55
CA ILE A 28 7.20 -5.34 -9.80
C ILE A 28 6.98 -4.13 -10.69
N VAL A 29 6.38 -3.09 -10.13
CA VAL A 29 6.10 -1.85 -10.84
C VAL A 29 6.84 -0.70 -10.19
N ASP A 30 7.56 0.08 -11.02
CA ASP A 30 8.08 1.37 -10.59
C ASP A 30 6.95 2.38 -10.67
N VAL A 31 6.43 2.78 -9.50
CA VAL A 31 5.23 3.61 -9.39
C VAL A 31 5.54 5.06 -9.77
N HIS A 32 4.77 5.60 -10.69
CA HIS A 32 4.85 7.01 -11.10
C HIS A 32 3.75 7.85 -10.44
N ALA A 33 2.59 7.25 -10.19
CA ALA A 33 1.46 7.93 -9.56
C ALA A 33 0.56 6.91 -8.88
N SER A 34 -0.15 7.37 -7.87
CA SER A 34 -1.17 6.58 -7.18
C SER A 34 -2.37 7.47 -6.89
N ALA A 35 -3.45 6.87 -6.41
CA ALA A 35 -4.66 7.61 -6.10
C ALA A 35 -5.24 7.15 -4.77
N VAL A 36 -6.04 8.01 -4.16
CA VAL A 36 -6.75 7.73 -2.93
C VAL A 36 -8.16 7.22 -3.28
N ASN A 37 -8.53 6.12 -2.66
CA ASN A 37 -9.84 5.51 -2.82
C ASN A 37 -10.57 5.46 -1.47
N ARG A 38 -11.90 5.27 -1.51
CA ARG A 38 -12.68 5.17 -0.28
C ARG A 38 -12.17 4.06 0.65
N ALA A 39 -11.71 2.95 0.11
CA ALA A 39 -11.16 1.86 0.91
C ALA A 39 -9.93 2.30 1.72
N ASP A 40 -9.14 3.23 1.22
CA ASP A 40 -8.01 3.79 1.97
C ASP A 40 -8.48 4.54 3.21
N LEU A 41 -9.56 5.30 3.09
CA LEU A 41 -10.16 6.00 4.23
C LEU A 41 -10.70 5.02 5.26
N LEU A 42 -11.33 3.93 4.82
CA LEU A 42 -11.83 2.88 5.68
C LEU A 42 -10.69 2.13 6.38
N GLN A 43 -9.61 1.87 5.66
CA GLN A 43 -8.42 1.23 6.24
C GLN A 43 -7.79 2.10 7.31
N ARG A 44 -7.69 3.41 7.07
CA ARG A 44 -7.19 4.36 8.06
C ARG A 44 -8.01 4.33 9.34
N ALA A 45 -9.34 4.22 9.22
CA ALA A 45 -10.26 4.16 10.34
C ALA A 45 -10.34 2.77 11.01
N GLY A 46 -9.64 1.77 10.47
CA GLY A 46 -9.66 0.41 10.99
C GLY A 46 -10.87 -0.43 10.55
N HIS A 47 -11.65 0.06 9.59
CA HIS A 47 -12.87 -0.60 9.11
C HIS A 47 -12.65 -1.46 7.87
N TYR A 48 -11.42 -1.50 7.35
CA TYR A 48 -11.09 -2.30 6.17
C TYR A 48 -9.69 -2.87 6.34
N PRO A 49 -9.55 -3.94 7.13
CA PRO A 49 -8.24 -4.57 7.32
C PRO A 49 -7.77 -5.24 6.03
N PRO A 50 -6.45 -5.26 5.78
CA PRO A 50 -5.94 -5.98 4.61
C PRO A 50 -6.25 -7.47 4.72
N PRO A 51 -6.57 -8.13 3.60
CA PRO A 51 -6.82 -9.58 3.61
C PRO A 51 -5.54 -10.34 3.95
N PRO A 52 -5.65 -11.61 4.41
CA PRO A 52 -4.47 -12.42 4.71
C PRO A 52 -3.52 -12.49 3.50
N GLY A 53 -2.24 -12.29 3.76
CA GLY A 53 -1.20 -12.27 2.73
C GLY A 53 -0.98 -10.93 2.06
N ALA A 54 -1.86 -9.96 2.27
CA ALA A 54 -1.66 -8.60 1.76
C ALA A 54 -0.78 -7.79 2.70
N PRO A 55 0.00 -6.82 2.17
CA PRO A 55 0.79 -5.93 3.02
C PRO A 55 -0.12 -5.05 3.90
N PRO A 56 0.38 -4.61 5.06
CA PRO A 56 -0.43 -3.80 5.98
C PRO A 56 -0.55 -2.33 5.60
N TYR A 57 0.25 -1.85 4.67
CA TYR A 57 0.21 -0.45 4.26
C TYR A 57 -0.86 -0.20 3.19
N MET A 58 -1.15 1.07 2.95
CA MET A 58 -2.29 1.51 2.15
C MET A 58 -1.96 1.60 0.67
N GLY A 59 -3.02 1.63 -0.14
CA GLY A 59 -2.94 1.86 -1.56
C GLY A 59 -3.54 0.72 -2.37
N LEU A 60 -4.48 1.06 -3.26
CA LEU A 60 -5.18 0.09 -4.11
C LEU A 60 -5.01 0.37 -5.58
N GLU A 61 -4.40 1.49 -5.91
CA GLU A 61 -4.37 1.97 -7.29
C GLU A 61 -3.04 2.64 -7.59
N MET A 62 -2.47 2.34 -8.73
CA MET A 62 -1.24 2.98 -9.17
C MET A 62 -1.12 2.94 -10.69
N CYS A 63 -0.26 3.76 -11.22
CA CYS A 63 0.26 3.58 -12.57
C CYS A 63 1.79 3.70 -12.54
N GLY A 64 2.43 3.02 -13.47
CA GLY A 64 3.89 3.01 -13.52
C GLY A 64 4.41 2.11 -14.61
N THR A 65 5.69 1.79 -14.50
CA THR A 65 6.38 0.96 -15.48
C THR A 65 6.75 -0.38 -14.85
N ILE A 66 6.46 -1.46 -15.54
CA ILE A 66 6.88 -2.80 -15.11
C ILE A 66 8.40 -2.87 -15.17
N ARG A 67 8.97 -3.30 -14.07
CA ARG A 67 10.43 -3.47 -13.96
C ARG A 67 10.90 -4.75 -14.64
#